data_d00ef061b7dc089f1619a9635f9b1bc6
#
_entry.id   d00ef061b7dc089f1619a9635f9b1bc6
#
_cell.length_a   1.000
_cell.length_b   1.000
_cell.length_c   1.000
_cell.angle_alpha   90.00
_cell.angle_beta   90.00
_cell.angle_gamma   90.00
#
_symmetry.space_group_name_H-M   'P 1'
#
loop_
_entity.id
_entity.type
_entity.pdbx_description
1 polymer ?
#
loop_
_entity_poly.entity_id
_entity_poly.type
_entity_poly.pdbx_seq_one_letter_code
_entity_poly.pdbx_strand_id
1 'polypeptide(L)'
;MTNPGEFQERVVRHERPKHHFVFLIAPDGSMLGLDDDGALALYDEADDRVIWDRTPRGVMHVSTGTAVSAKLEADDCTVRIGSDDVTLRVGHGPEHLPSVYLEHLKREGWVCLTSLLTPEIVDGLQRVACTDDYEHLEPNTDSPRVCQHSAVGQAISEPISLWLIRHYIGTRDLHLGHPPNPTSLPPYDGKRRVQGWHADIPYIPSVGGHPVADRGGPIKAVQRNVCVSDFTKRNGATVYKLGSHRAETNPPPEWNPARHGADPATRPYSGPEADVVEAPAGSIVLYDARTWHRAGFNQTQHKRGAMLMSFQAADVSPKRDTRPACQRLHESPVYQELDPRQQREITELLMSQPDAA
;
A
#
# COMPACT_ATOMS: atom_id res chain seq x y z
N MET A 1 18.12 -25.93 25.83
CA MET A 1 18.06 -24.53 26.27
C MET A 1 17.93 -23.71 25.02
N THR A 2 16.73 -23.24 24.70
CA THR A 2 16.48 -22.33 23.60
C THR A 2 17.19 -21.01 23.86
N ASN A 3 17.96 -20.56 22.88
CA ASN A 3 18.71 -19.31 22.94
C ASN A 3 17.69 -18.18 23.25
N PRO A 4 17.80 -17.41 24.35
CA PRO A 4 16.77 -16.43 24.74
C PRO A 4 16.64 -15.23 23.83
N GLY A 5 17.12 -15.34 22.61
CA GLY A 5 17.16 -14.31 21.59
C GLY A 5 16.54 -14.68 20.24
N GLU A 6 15.96 -15.85 20.04
CA GLU A 6 15.21 -16.13 18.82
C GLU A 6 13.75 -15.71 19.01
N PHE A 7 13.36 -14.62 18.32
CA PHE A 7 11.94 -14.29 18.17
C PHE A 7 11.24 -15.41 17.42
N GLN A 8 10.20 -15.97 18.00
CA GLN A 8 9.29 -16.84 17.26
C GLN A 8 8.47 -15.99 16.32
N GLU A 9 9.00 -15.76 15.12
CA GLU A 9 8.30 -15.05 14.06
C GLU A 9 7.66 -16.06 13.13
N ARG A 10 6.33 -16.05 13.07
CA ARG A 10 5.56 -16.81 12.11
C ARG A 10 5.62 -16.12 10.76
N VAL A 11 5.97 -16.83 9.71
CA VAL A 11 5.95 -16.32 8.34
C VAL A 11 4.58 -16.58 7.74
N VAL A 12 3.94 -15.50 7.28
CA VAL A 12 2.73 -15.53 6.46
C VAL A 12 3.19 -15.24 5.02
N ARG A 13 3.21 -16.28 4.19
CA ARG A 13 3.78 -16.19 2.85
C ARG A 13 2.71 -16.00 1.79
N HIS A 14 2.94 -15.02 0.93
CA HIS A 14 2.18 -14.78 -0.30
C HIS A 14 3.10 -15.03 -1.49
N GLU A 15 2.66 -15.91 -2.38
CA GLU A 15 3.37 -16.24 -3.62
C GLU A 15 2.77 -15.47 -4.80
N ARG A 16 3.53 -15.28 -5.86
CA ARG A 16 3.01 -14.64 -7.08
C ARG A 16 1.80 -15.43 -7.59
N PRO A 17 0.65 -14.78 -7.79
CA PRO A 17 -0.52 -15.42 -8.36
C PRO A 17 -0.22 -15.98 -9.75
N LYS A 18 -0.81 -17.13 -10.06
CA LYS A 18 -0.73 -17.71 -11.41
C LYS A 18 -1.66 -17.02 -12.40
N HIS A 19 -2.65 -16.31 -11.89
CA HIS A 19 -3.66 -15.61 -12.64
C HIS A 19 -4.00 -14.29 -11.97
N HIS A 20 -4.14 -13.27 -12.79
CA HIS A 20 -4.68 -11.97 -12.38
C HIS A 20 -5.86 -11.64 -13.27
N PHE A 21 -6.90 -11.10 -12.69
CA PHE A 21 -7.96 -10.45 -13.42
C PHE A 21 -7.44 -9.19 -14.12
N VAL A 22 -8.29 -8.54 -14.90
CA VAL A 22 -7.90 -7.35 -15.64
C VAL A 22 -8.89 -6.23 -15.41
N PHE A 23 -8.41 -5.00 -15.58
CA PHE A 23 -9.23 -3.82 -15.81
C PHE A 23 -9.31 -3.52 -17.30
N LEU A 24 -10.41 -2.91 -17.73
CA LEU A 24 -10.56 -2.29 -19.03
C LEU A 24 -10.64 -0.79 -18.80
N ILE A 25 -9.59 -0.06 -19.15
CA ILE A 25 -9.36 1.32 -18.70
C ILE A 25 -9.51 2.27 -19.87
N ALA A 26 -10.39 3.24 -19.73
CA ALA A 26 -10.58 4.34 -20.69
C ALA A 26 -9.41 5.36 -20.63
N PRO A 27 -9.25 6.22 -21.64
CA PRO A 27 -8.16 7.21 -21.69
C PRO A 27 -8.13 8.19 -20.51
N ASP A 28 -9.28 8.44 -19.88
CA ASP A 28 -9.39 9.30 -18.69
C ASP A 28 -9.07 8.58 -17.38
N GLY A 29 -8.75 7.27 -17.44
CA GLY A 29 -8.45 6.42 -16.32
C GLY A 29 -9.67 5.76 -15.66
N SER A 30 -10.90 6.04 -16.11
CA SER A 30 -12.10 5.33 -15.68
C SER A 30 -12.08 3.88 -16.17
N MET A 31 -12.79 3.00 -15.46
CA MET A 31 -12.77 1.56 -15.72
C MET A 31 -14.13 1.07 -16.19
N LEU A 32 -14.16 0.27 -17.25
CA LEU A 32 -15.37 -0.36 -17.72
C LEU A 32 -15.88 -1.40 -16.69
N GLY A 33 -17.16 -1.36 -16.42
CA GLY A 33 -17.85 -2.29 -15.56
C GLY A 33 -19.28 -2.59 -16.00
N LEU A 34 -19.98 -3.39 -15.20
CA LEU A 34 -21.41 -3.61 -15.34
C LEU A 34 -22.16 -2.90 -14.22
N ASP A 35 -23.25 -2.21 -14.59
CA ASP A 35 -24.18 -1.70 -13.61
C ASP A 35 -25.14 -2.77 -13.07
N ASP A 36 -26.04 -2.41 -12.16
CA ASP A 36 -26.99 -3.32 -11.52
C ASP A 36 -28.00 -3.93 -12.53
N ASP A 37 -28.21 -3.28 -13.68
CA ASP A 37 -29.08 -3.75 -14.76
C ASP A 37 -28.30 -4.61 -15.77
N GLY A 38 -26.99 -4.77 -15.60
CA GLY A 38 -26.07 -5.50 -16.47
C GLY A 38 -25.67 -4.73 -17.72
N ALA A 39 -25.84 -3.41 -17.75
CA ALA A 39 -25.35 -2.55 -18.82
C ALA A 39 -23.90 -2.14 -18.59
N LEU A 40 -23.17 -1.92 -19.70
CA LEU A 40 -21.78 -1.46 -19.66
C LEU A 40 -21.73 0.03 -19.30
N ALA A 41 -20.93 0.38 -18.29
CA ALA A 41 -20.70 1.75 -17.84
C ALA A 41 -19.25 1.96 -17.39
N LEU A 42 -18.80 3.21 -17.33
CA LEU A 42 -17.47 3.59 -16.84
C LEU A 42 -17.54 4.06 -15.38
N TYR A 43 -16.55 3.63 -14.59
CA TYR A 43 -16.46 3.90 -13.16
C TYR A 43 -15.08 4.43 -12.77
N ASP A 44 -15.03 5.37 -11.84
CA ASP A 44 -13.78 5.85 -11.25
C ASP A 44 -13.28 4.95 -10.11
N GLU A 45 -14.16 4.17 -9.48
CA GLU A 45 -13.86 3.29 -8.36
C GLU A 45 -13.67 1.83 -8.80
N ALA A 46 -12.69 1.16 -8.19
CA ALA A 46 -12.37 -0.23 -8.48
C ALA A 46 -13.01 -1.19 -7.46
N ASP A 47 -14.32 -1.37 -7.57
CA ASP A 47 -15.05 -2.43 -6.89
C ASP A 47 -15.27 -3.65 -7.80
N ASP A 48 -16.09 -4.60 -7.36
CA ASP A 48 -16.36 -5.85 -8.08
C ASP A 48 -16.98 -5.63 -9.48
N ARG A 49 -17.60 -4.46 -9.72
CA ARG A 49 -18.23 -4.13 -11.01
C ARG A 49 -17.25 -3.97 -12.15
N VAL A 50 -15.99 -3.68 -11.89
CA VAL A 50 -14.99 -3.37 -12.91
C VAL A 50 -13.94 -4.47 -13.10
N ILE A 51 -14.18 -5.66 -12.53
CA ILE A 51 -13.24 -6.77 -12.57
C ILE A 51 -13.63 -7.75 -13.67
N TRP A 52 -12.69 -7.95 -14.60
CA TRP A 52 -12.87 -8.80 -15.77
C TRP A 52 -11.86 -9.93 -15.82
N ASP A 53 -12.25 -11.03 -16.41
CA ASP A 53 -11.37 -12.13 -16.78
C ASP A 53 -11.23 -12.21 -18.31
N ARG A 54 -10.04 -12.53 -18.80
CA ARG A 54 -9.78 -12.76 -20.23
C ARG A 54 -10.32 -14.12 -20.63
N THR A 55 -11.03 -14.18 -21.75
CA THR A 55 -11.50 -15.42 -22.35
C THR A 55 -11.05 -15.48 -23.82
N PRO A 56 -11.07 -16.66 -24.45
CA PRO A 56 -10.72 -16.79 -25.87
C PRO A 56 -11.63 -16.01 -26.83
N ARG A 57 -12.80 -15.53 -26.36
CA ARG A 57 -13.81 -14.84 -27.20
C ARG A 57 -14.09 -13.41 -26.75
N GLY A 58 -13.34 -12.88 -25.80
CA GLY A 58 -13.56 -11.57 -25.24
C GLY A 58 -13.24 -11.49 -23.75
N VAL A 59 -14.10 -10.87 -23.00
CA VAL A 59 -13.97 -10.74 -21.54
C VAL A 59 -15.19 -11.25 -20.82
N MET A 60 -15.00 -11.71 -19.60
CA MET A 60 -16.08 -12.18 -18.71
C MET A 60 -16.05 -11.35 -17.43
N HIS A 61 -17.16 -10.79 -17.07
CA HIS A 61 -17.30 -10.07 -15.80
C HIS A 61 -17.26 -11.07 -14.64
N VAL A 62 -16.31 -10.88 -13.72
CA VAL A 62 -15.97 -11.92 -12.72
C VAL A 62 -17.11 -12.18 -11.74
N SER A 63 -17.76 -11.13 -11.23
CA SER A 63 -18.78 -11.28 -10.19
C SER A 63 -20.11 -11.84 -10.71
N THR A 64 -20.48 -11.57 -11.98
CA THR A 64 -21.76 -12.01 -12.56
C THR A 64 -21.65 -13.16 -13.53
N GLY A 65 -20.44 -13.46 -14.05
CA GLY A 65 -20.23 -14.43 -15.12
C GLY A 65 -20.70 -13.94 -16.49
N THR A 66 -21.07 -12.67 -16.64
CA THR A 66 -21.57 -12.11 -17.91
C THR A 66 -20.41 -12.00 -18.91
N ALA A 67 -20.55 -12.67 -20.05
CA ALA A 67 -19.59 -12.62 -21.13
C ALA A 67 -19.87 -11.45 -22.07
N VAL A 68 -18.83 -10.66 -22.38
CA VAL A 68 -18.89 -9.55 -23.32
C VAL A 68 -17.98 -9.88 -24.50
N SER A 69 -18.57 -9.85 -25.71
CA SER A 69 -17.79 -10.02 -26.95
C SER A 69 -16.90 -8.79 -27.14
N ALA A 70 -15.60 -9.04 -27.25
CA ALA A 70 -14.60 -8.00 -27.39
C ALA A 70 -13.47 -8.46 -28.32
N LYS A 71 -12.90 -7.53 -29.07
CA LYS A 71 -11.65 -7.75 -29.79
C LYS A 71 -10.50 -7.46 -28.81
N LEU A 72 -9.81 -8.52 -28.38
CA LEU A 72 -8.66 -8.44 -27.51
C LEU A 72 -7.37 -8.42 -28.34
N GLU A 73 -6.53 -7.45 -28.07
CA GLU A 73 -5.13 -7.36 -28.45
C GLU A 73 -4.24 -7.52 -27.21
N ALA A 74 -2.92 -7.42 -27.33
CA ALA A 74 -2.03 -7.62 -26.18
C ALA A 74 -2.36 -6.67 -25.02
N ASP A 75 -2.49 -5.38 -25.34
CA ASP A 75 -2.64 -4.30 -24.35
C ASP A 75 -3.97 -3.53 -24.49
N ASP A 76 -4.76 -3.85 -25.52
CA ASP A 76 -6.01 -3.14 -25.83
C ASP A 76 -7.19 -4.11 -25.98
N CYS A 77 -8.35 -3.61 -25.63
CA CYS A 77 -9.63 -4.28 -25.77
C CYS A 77 -10.64 -3.35 -26.41
N THR A 78 -11.21 -3.72 -27.56
CA THR A 78 -12.29 -2.97 -28.18
C THR A 78 -13.62 -3.63 -27.87
N VAL A 79 -14.51 -2.90 -27.23
CA VAL A 79 -15.87 -3.33 -26.86
C VAL A 79 -16.90 -2.37 -27.44
N ARG A 80 -18.12 -2.85 -27.65
CA ARG A 80 -19.25 -1.99 -28.04
C ARG A 80 -20.01 -1.53 -26.82
N ILE A 81 -20.07 -0.19 -26.65
CA ILE A 81 -20.85 0.46 -25.61
C ILE A 81 -21.96 1.27 -26.31
N GLY A 82 -23.20 0.81 -26.20
CA GLY A 82 -24.30 1.40 -26.98
C GLY A 82 -24.08 1.20 -28.48
N SER A 83 -23.98 2.30 -29.24
CA SER A 83 -23.72 2.28 -30.69
C SER A 83 -22.24 2.34 -31.05
N ASP A 84 -21.35 2.65 -30.11
CA ASP A 84 -19.98 3.03 -30.35
C ASP A 84 -19.00 1.89 -30.00
N ASP A 85 -17.99 1.70 -30.86
CA ASP A 85 -16.86 0.85 -30.55
C ASP A 85 -15.82 1.66 -29.76
N VAL A 86 -15.58 1.26 -28.52
CA VAL A 86 -14.66 1.92 -27.60
C VAL A 86 -13.42 1.06 -27.39
N THR A 87 -12.25 1.64 -27.62
CA THR A 87 -10.97 0.98 -27.34
C THR A 87 -10.49 1.35 -25.95
N LEU A 88 -10.25 0.36 -25.12
CA LEU A 88 -9.84 0.46 -23.73
C LEU A 88 -8.49 -0.21 -23.56
N ARG A 89 -7.62 0.36 -22.74
CA ARG A 89 -6.36 -0.28 -22.36
C ARG A 89 -6.65 -1.42 -21.39
N VAL A 90 -6.00 -2.56 -21.57
CA VAL A 90 -6.08 -3.67 -20.63
C VAL A 90 -5.09 -3.45 -19.52
N GLY A 91 -5.61 -3.16 -18.32
CA GLY A 91 -4.83 -2.97 -17.10
C GLY A 91 -4.67 -4.26 -16.30
N HIS A 92 -3.62 -4.32 -15.50
CA HIS A 92 -3.37 -5.39 -14.54
C HIS A 92 -4.34 -5.26 -13.37
N GLY A 93 -5.04 -6.32 -13.04
CA GLY A 93 -6.04 -6.38 -11.97
C GLY A 93 -5.60 -7.28 -10.80
N PRO A 94 -6.50 -7.51 -9.84
CA PRO A 94 -6.24 -8.29 -8.65
C PRO A 94 -6.32 -9.80 -8.90
N GLU A 95 -5.91 -10.60 -7.90
CA GLU A 95 -6.11 -12.06 -7.86
C GLU A 95 -7.54 -12.44 -7.43
N HIS A 96 -8.14 -11.63 -6.56
CA HIS A 96 -9.50 -11.84 -6.04
C HIS A 96 -10.34 -10.58 -6.22
N LEU A 97 -11.66 -10.72 -6.10
CA LEU A 97 -12.58 -9.58 -6.09
C LEU A 97 -12.27 -8.60 -4.95
N PRO A 98 -12.38 -7.28 -5.17
CA PRO A 98 -12.21 -6.27 -4.11
C PRO A 98 -13.03 -6.52 -2.85
N SER A 99 -14.27 -7.00 -2.97
CA SER A 99 -15.11 -7.36 -1.81
C SER A 99 -14.49 -8.43 -0.93
N VAL A 100 -13.82 -9.43 -1.51
CA VAL A 100 -13.14 -10.51 -0.75
C VAL A 100 -12.01 -9.94 0.09
N TYR A 101 -11.21 -9.04 -0.47
CA TYR A 101 -10.15 -8.34 0.26
C TYR A 101 -10.72 -7.44 1.37
N LEU A 102 -11.84 -6.75 1.11
CA LEU A 102 -12.48 -5.88 2.10
C LEU A 102 -13.02 -6.67 3.30
N GLU A 103 -13.65 -7.82 3.06
CA GLU A 103 -14.10 -8.71 4.13
C GLU A 103 -12.92 -9.21 4.98
N HIS A 104 -11.82 -9.60 4.35
CA HIS A 104 -10.61 -10.00 5.06
C HIS A 104 -10.05 -8.86 5.89
N LEU A 105 -9.90 -7.66 5.31
CA LEU A 105 -9.40 -6.46 6.00
C LEU A 105 -10.29 -6.11 7.21
N LYS A 106 -11.61 -6.14 7.07
CA LYS A 106 -12.56 -5.88 8.17
C LYS A 106 -12.47 -6.92 9.28
N ARG A 107 -12.27 -8.18 8.93
CA ARG A 107 -12.18 -9.28 9.89
C ARG A 107 -10.84 -9.33 10.60
N GLU A 108 -9.74 -9.17 9.87
CA GLU A 108 -8.38 -9.41 10.37
C GLU A 108 -7.60 -8.13 10.68
N GLY A 109 -8.05 -6.96 10.20
CA GLY A 109 -7.37 -5.67 10.32
C GLY A 109 -6.16 -5.51 9.41
N TRP A 110 -5.98 -6.42 8.46
CA TRP A 110 -4.93 -6.36 7.45
C TRP A 110 -5.30 -7.17 6.21
N VAL A 111 -4.63 -6.91 5.09
CA VAL A 111 -4.75 -7.71 3.86
C VAL A 111 -3.51 -7.51 2.99
N CYS A 112 -3.14 -8.53 2.22
CA CYS A 112 -2.11 -8.45 1.19
C CYS A 112 -2.73 -8.57 -0.21
N LEU A 113 -2.52 -7.56 -1.03
CA LEU A 113 -2.85 -7.53 -2.45
C LEU A 113 -1.60 -7.97 -3.21
N THR A 114 -1.51 -9.24 -3.52
CA THR A 114 -0.26 -9.86 -3.99
C THR A 114 0.03 -9.49 -5.44
N SER A 115 1.24 -8.96 -5.70
CA SER A 115 1.71 -8.54 -7.03
C SER A 115 0.70 -7.68 -7.81
N LEU A 116 0.04 -6.74 -7.12
CA LEU A 116 -0.99 -5.89 -7.72
C LEU A 116 -0.39 -4.81 -8.64
N LEU A 117 0.81 -4.32 -8.34
CA LEU A 117 1.51 -3.35 -9.20
C LEU A 117 2.25 -4.07 -10.33
N THR A 118 2.21 -3.46 -11.51
CA THR A 118 2.89 -4.03 -12.68
C THR A 118 4.41 -3.97 -12.54
N PRO A 119 5.18 -4.80 -13.27
CA PRO A 119 6.64 -4.76 -13.26
C PRO A 119 7.21 -3.37 -13.59
N GLU A 120 6.57 -2.60 -14.48
CA GLU A 120 7.02 -1.25 -14.87
C GLU A 120 6.87 -0.26 -13.72
N ILE A 121 5.78 -0.36 -12.95
CA ILE A 121 5.59 0.47 -11.74
C ILE A 121 6.62 0.08 -10.68
N VAL A 122 6.85 -1.21 -10.49
CA VAL A 122 7.86 -1.72 -9.55
C VAL A 122 9.25 -1.23 -9.89
N ASP A 123 9.65 -1.32 -11.17
CA ASP A 123 10.95 -0.82 -11.67
C ASP A 123 11.13 0.67 -11.36
N GLY A 124 10.14 1.50 -11.69
CA GLY A 124 10.17 2.93 -11.37
C GLY A 124 10.27 3.23 -9.88
N LEU A 125 9.58 2.45 -9.02
CA LEU A 125 9.68 2.58 -7.57
C LEU A 125 11.06 2.17 -7.04
N GLN A 126 11.65 1.10 -7.55
CA GLN A 126 13.00 0.62 -7.21
C GLN A 126 14.04 1.65 -7.56
N ARG A 127 13.92 2.29 -8.73
CA ARG A 127 14.79 3.38 -9.16
C ARG A 127 14.75 4.57 -8.20
N VAL A 128 13.55 5.01 -7.79
CA VAL A 128 13.37 6.12 -6.84
C VAL A 128 13.89 5.74 -5.44
N ALA A 129 13.72 4.48 -5.03
CA ALA A 129 14.19 3.97 -3.75
C ALA A 129 15.69 3.63 -3.73
N CYS A 130 16.35 3.56 -4.89
CA CYS A 130 17.75 3.12 -5.05
C CYS A 130 17.98 1.71 -4.48
N THR A 131 17.17 0.77 -4.93
CA THR A 131 17.20 -0.65 -4.51
C THR A 131 17.26 -1.58 -5.72
N ASP A 132 17.48 -2.85 -5.48
CA ASP A 132 17.52 -3.89 -6.50
C ASP A 132 18.55 -3.53 -7.61
N ASP A 133 18.19 -3.48 -8.86
CA ASP A 133 19.09 -3.14 -9.96
C ASP A 133 19.64 -1.70 -9.87
N TYR A 134 19.03 -0.86 -9.03
CA TYR A 134 19.39 0.55 -8.83
C TYR A 134 20.15 0.83 -7.53
N GLU A 135 20.69 -0.19 -6.84
CA GLU A 135 21.46 0.00 -5.59
C GLU A 135 22.70 0.88 -5.76
N HIS A 136 23.21 0.99 -6.98
CA HIS A 136 24.36 1.84 -7.32
C HIS A 136 24.02 3.33 -7.39
N LEU A 137 22.73 3.70 -7.39
CA LEU A 137 22.29 5.09 -7.39
C LEU A 137 22.25 5.67 -5.97
N GLU A 138 22.44 7.00 -5.90
CA GLU A 138 22.23 7.76 -4.67
C GLU A 138 20.83 8.38 -4.67
N PRO A 139 20.16 8.42 -3.50
CA PRO A 139 18.85 9.01 -3.38
C PRO A 139 18.85 10.50 -3.73
N ASN A 140 18.02 10.89 -4.69
CA ASN A 140 17.83 12.32 -4.99
C ASN A 140 17.03 12.97 -3.85
N THR A 141 17.64 13.92 -3.13
CA THR A 141 17.04 14.67 -2.01
C THR A 141 16.51 16.05 -2.42
N ASP A 142 16.79 16.52 -3.63
CA ASP A 142 16.48 17.88 -4.09
C ASP A 142 15.03 18.03 -4.58
N SER A 143 14.37 16.89 -4.83
CA SER A 143 13.00 16.83 -5.34
C SER A 143 12.14 15.88 -4.52
N PRO A 144 10.86 16.19 -4.27
CA PRO A 144 9.91 15.24 -3.70
C PRO A 144 9.89 13.94 -4.51
N ARG A 145 9.78 12.81 -3.84
CA ARG A 145 9.79 11.49 -4.50
C ARG A 145 8.71 11.36 -5.57
N VAL A 146 7.55 11.95 -5.33
CA VAL A 146 6.43 11.95 -6.28
C VAL A 146 6.73 12.70 -7.59
N CYS A 147 7.73 13.58 -7.59
CA CYS A 147 8.18 14.31 -8.78
C CYS A 147 9.33 13.62 -9.51
N GLN A 148 9.82 12.46 -9.04
CA GLN A 148 10.99 11.79 -9.60
C GLN A 148 10.65 10.72 -10.64
N HIS A 149 9.45 10.12 -10.53
CA HIS A 149 8.97 9.10 -11.45
C HIS A 149 7.46 8.92 -11.32
N SER A 150 6.75 8.74 -12.44
CA SER A 150 5.29 8.55 -12.49
C SER A 150 4.82 7.31 -11.73
N ALA A 151 5.66 6.28 -11.61
CA ALA A 151 5.38 5.09 -10.81
C ALA A 151 5.00 5.40 -9.35
N VAL A 152 5.54 6.47 -8.77
CA VAL A 152 5.17 6.90 -7.40
C VAL A 152 3.72 7.37 -7.37
N GLY A 153 3.32 8.20 -8.33
CA GLY A 153 1.93 8.66 -8.50
C GLY A 153 0.97 7.50 -8.79
N GLN A 154 1.35 6.61 -9.70
CA GLN A 154 0.57 5.42 -10.07
C GLN A 154 0.36 4.49 -8.87
N ALA A 155 1.40 4.25 -8.07
CA ALA A 155 1.28 3.43 -6.86
C ALA A 155 0.42 4.09 -5.78
N ILE A 156 0.44 5.43 -5.63
CA ILE A 156 -0.42 6.15 -4.67
C ILE A 156 -1.89 6.02 -5.07
N SER A 157 -2.18 6.24 -6.34
CA SER A 157 -3.53 6.26 -6.92
C SER A 157 -4.02 4.88 -7.36
N GLU A 158 -3.40 3.79 -6.88
CA GLU A 158 -3.81 2.43 -7.20
C GLU A 158 -5.27 2.21 -6.74
N PRO A 159 -6.19 1.88 -7.67
CA PRO A 159 -7.62 2.06 -7.43
C PRO A 159 -8.23 1.08 -6.44
N ILE A 160 -7.78 -0.19 -6.40
CA ILE A 160 -8.33 -1.19 -5.47
C ILE A 160 -7.96 -0.84 -4.03
N SER A 161 -6.68 -0.57 -3.78
CA SER A 161 -6.25 -0.23 -2.42
C SER A 161 -6.90 1.04 -1.91
N LEU A 162 -7.16 2.04 -2.76
CA LEU A 162 -7.90 3.24 -2.39
C LEU A 162 -9.37 2.91 -2.06
N TRP A 163 -10.03 2.10 -2.88
CA TRP A 163 -11.38 1.65 -2.62
C TRP A 163 -11.47 0.91 -1.27
N LEU A 164 -10.56 -0.03 -1.01
CA LEU A 164 -10.49 -0.76 0.26
C LEU A 164 -10.31 0.18 1.45
N ILE A 165 -9.38 1.14 1.36
CA ILE A 165 -9.09 2.11 2.42
C ILE A 165 -10.33 2.96 2.73
N ARG A 166 -10.99 3.51 1.69
CA ARG A 166 -12.21 4.31 1.82
C ARG A 166 -13.33 3.54 2.52
N HIS A 167 -13.56 2.29 2.09
CA HIS A 167 -14.61 1.44 2.66
C HIS A 167 -14.27 0.89 4.04
N TYR A 168 -12.99 0.75 4.37
CA TYR A 168 -12.56 0.34 5.70
C TYR A 168 -12.65 1.47 6.71
N ILE A 169 -12.24 2.68 6.35
CA ILE A 169 -12.35 3.88 7.20
C ILE A 169 -13.81 4.37 7.24
N GLY A 170 -14.57 4.17 6.17
CA GLY A 170 -15.96 4.61 6.04
C GLY A 170 -16.12 6.05 5.55
N THR A 171 -15.10 6.61 4.89
CA THR A 171 -15.15 7.93 4.26
C THR A 171 -14.37 7.97 2.96
N ARG A 172 -14.81 8.81 2.03
CA ARG A 172 -14.07 9.12 0.79
C ARG A 172 -13.07 10.25 0.98
N ASP A 173 -13.29 11.07 2.00
CA ASP A 173 -12.45 12.24 2.29
C ASP A 173 -11.22 11.82 3.09
N LEU A 174 -10.15 11.58 2.36
CA LEU A 174 -8.88 11.08 2.85
C LEU A 174 -7.74 12.01 2.47
N HIS A 175 -6.68 12.01 3.27
CA HIS A 175 -5.39 12.58 2.89
C HIS A 175 -4.23 11.68 3.31
N LEU A 176 -3.05 11.97 2.79
CA LEU A 176 -1.81 11.32 3.22
C LEU A 176 -1.25 11.99 4.46
N GLY A 177 -0.87 11.22 5.47
CA GLY A 177 -0.26 11.71 6.70
C GLY A 177 1.16 12.27 6.53
N HIS A 178 1.79 12.04 5.39
CA HIS A 178 3.10 12.57 4.98
C HIS A 178 3.30 12.39 3.47
N PRO A 179 4.22 13.14 2.83
CA PRO A 179 4.56 12.92 1.43
C PRO A 179 4.99 11.47 1.16
N PRO A 180 4.61 10.88 0.01
CA PRO A 180 4.99 9.52 -0.36
C PRO A 180 6.51 9.41 -0.46
N ASN A 181 7.05 8.32 0.10
CA ASN A 181 8.50 8.17 0.21
C ASN A 181 8.94 6.72 -0.07
N PRO A 182 9.12 6.34 -1.35
CA PRO A 182 9.88 5.15 -1.67
C PRO A 182 11.28 5.26 -1.06
N THR A 183 11.68 4.28 -0.25
CA THR A 183 12.92 4.31 0.52
C THR A 183 13.53 2.93 0.63
N SER A 184 14.83 2.89 0.94
CA SER A 184 15.57 1.66 1.14
C SER A 184 15.86 1.37 2.61
N LEU A 185 15.82 0.10 2.96
CA LEU A 185 16.34 -0.45 4.21
C LEU A 185 17.69 -1.11 3.91
N PRO A 186 18.84 -0.49 4.24
CA PRO A 186 20.13 -1.09 4.02
C PRO A 186 20.39 -2.29 4.94
N PRO A 187 21.41 -3.13 4.65
CA PRO A 187 21.87 -4.18 5.55
C PRO A 187 22.03 -3.69 6.99
N TYR A 188 21.70 -4.53 7.95
CA TYR A 188 21.82 -4.18 9.36
C TYR A 188 23.27 -4.28 9.81
N ASP A 189 23.82 -3.19 10.29
CA ASP A 189 25.22 -3.05 10.70
C ASP A 189 25.47 -3.36 12.19
N GLY A 190 24.44 -3.83 12.91
CA GLY A 190 24.52 -4.10 14.35
C GLY A 190 24.48 -2.84 15.24
N LYS A 191 24.52 -1.65 14.67
CA LYS A 191 24.61 -0.37 15.42
C LYS A 191 23.43 0.55 15.16
N ARG A 192 22.86 0.50 13.95
CA ARG A 192 21.77 1.37 13.56
C ARG A 192 20.53 1.14 14.43
N ARG A 193 19.96 2.25 14.91
CA ARG A 193 18.68 2.20 15.61
C ARG A 193 17.59 1.73 14.66
N VAL A 194 16.84 0.72 15.04
CA VAL A 194 15.70 0.18 14.30
C VAL A 194 14.43 0.53 15.05
N GLN A 195 13.36 0.87 14.31
CA GLN A 195 12.08 1.25 14.90
C GLN A 195 11.47 0.05 15.66
N GLY A 196 11.18 0.26 16.95
CA GLY A 196 10.60 -0.75 17.81
C GLY A 196 9.09 -0.88 17.68
N TRP A 197 8.51 -1.74 18.52
CA TRP A 197 7.07 -1.95 18.57
C TRP A 197 6.30 -0.66 18.83
N HIS A 198 5.33 -0.37 17.99
CA HIS A 198 4.45 0.79 18.07
C HIS A 198 3.15 0.52 17.31
N ALA A 199 2.18 1.41 17.46
CA ALA A 199 1.06 1.63 16.55
C ALA A 199 1.20 3.05 15.98
N ASP A 200 0.69 3.27 14.78
CA ASP A 200 0.81 4.59 14.15
C ASP A 200 -0.27 5.57 14.60
N ILE A 201 -1.48 5.07 14.85
CA ILE A 201 -2.59 5.87 15.33
C ILE A 201 -3.34 5.09 16.42
N PRO A 202 -3.57 5.67 17.59
CA PRO A 202 -2.93 6.91 18.03
C PRO A 202 -1.43 6.71 18.18
N TYR A 203 -0.63 7.55 17.53
CA TYR A 203 0.82 7.52 17.74
C TYR A 203 1.13 8.15 19.09
N ILE A 204 1.44 7.32 20.05
CA ILE A 204 1.94 7.78 21.34
C ILE A 204 3.45 7.60 21.33
N PRO A 205 4.23 8.69 21.41
CA PRO A 205 5.66 8.61 21.65
C PRO A 205 5.86 7.77 22.91
N SER A 206 6.71 6.77 22.86
CA SER A 206 6.92 5.75 23.89
C SER A 206 7.59 6.29 25.17
N VAL A 207 7.27 7.49 25.58
CA VAL A 207 7.77 8.12 26.79
C VAL A 207 6.60 8.35 27.73
N GLY A 208 6.52 7.51 28.76
CA GLY A 208 5.75 7.76 29.96
C GLY A 208 4.24 7.61 29.83
N GLY A 209 3.76 6.35 29.85
CA GLY A 209 2.48 5.99 30.49
C GLY A 209 1.22 6.79 30.14
N HIS A 210 1.15 7.47 29.00
CA HIS A 210 -0.06 8.15 28.62
C HIS A 210 -1.14 7.12 28.25
N PRO A 211 -2.32 7.21 28.87
CA PRO A 211 -3.44 6.36 28.48
C PRO A 211 -3.72 6.57 26.99
N VAL A 212 -3.92 5.47 26.28
CA VAL A 212 -4.34 5.51 24.89
C VAL A 212 -5.78 5.97 24.85
N ALA A 213 -5.97 7.27 24.69
CA ALA A 213 -7.29 7.76 24.34
C ALA A 213 -7.66 7.14 22.98
N ASP A 214 -8.79 6.45 22.92
CA ASP A 214 -9.52 6.21 21.68
C ASP A 214 -9.08 5.05 20.77
N ARG A 215 -8.45 3.98 21.29
CA ARG A 215 -8.29 2.75 20.47
C ARG A 215 -9.62 2.06 20.14
N GLY A 216 -10.66 2.26 20.94
CA GLY A 216 -12.01 1.76 20.68
C GLY A 216 -12.88 2.65 19.80
N GLY A 217 -12.37 3.82 19.39
CA GLY A 217 -13.07 4.76 18.53
C GLY A 217 -13.14 4.33 17.04
N PRO A 218 -13.72 5.18 16.18
CA PRO A 218 -13.82 4.90 14.76
C PRO A 218 -12.44 4.74 14.12
N ILE A 219 -12.37 3.95 13.06
CA ILE A 219 -11.13 3.77 12.30
C ILE A 219 -10.78 5.10 11.64
N LYS A 220 -9.59 5.63 11.91
CA LYS A 220 -9.14 6.93 11.43
C LYS A 220 -8.03 6.87 10.39
N ALA A 221 -7.35 5.72 10.29
CA ALA A 221 -6.27 5.57 9.33
C ALA A 221 -5.99 4.11 8.98
N VAL A 222 -5.49 3.94 7.77
CA VAL A 222 -4.93 2.69 7.23
C VAL A 222 -3.50 2.95 6.77
N GLN A 223 -2.60 2.08 7.15
CA GLN A 223 -1.25 2.06 6.64
C GLN A 223 -1.19 1.21 5.37
N ARG A 224 -0.46 1.70 4.37
CA ARG A 224 -0.19 1.00 3.13
C ARG A 224 1.30 0.83 2.93
N ASN A 225 1.74 -0.41 2.93
CA ASN A 225 3.13 -0.78 2.72
C ASN A 225 3.27 -1.43 1.34
N VAL A 226 3.87 -0.73 0.39
CA VAL A 226 4.18 -1.26 -0.94
C VAL A 226 5.52 -2.00 -0.88
N CYS A 227 5.51 -3.26 -1.27
CA CYS A 227 6.72 -4.07 -1.45
C CYS A 227 7.44 -3.61 -2.73
N VAL A 228 8.37 -2.67 -2.61
CA VAL A 228 9.19 -2.19 -3.75
C VAL A 228 10.19 -3.25 -4.16
N SER A 229 10.86 -3.90 -3.22
CA SER A 229 11.56 -5.18 -3.39
C SER A 229 10.69 -6.33 -2.89
N ASP A 230 11.06 -7.58 -3.14
CA ASP A 230 10.49 -8.73 -2.44
C ASP A 230 10.61 -8.51 -0.92
N PHE A 231 9.55 -8.77 -0.17
CA PHE A 231 9.57 -8.75 1.29
C PHE A 231 9.77 -10.15 1.81
N THR A 232 10.85 -10.33 2.59
CA THR A 232 11.16 -11.60 3.27
C THR A 232 11.58 -11.30 4.71
N LYS A 233 11.41 -12.28 5.60
CA LYS A 233 11.94 -12.19 6.96
C LYS A 233 13.43 -11.86 6.96
N ARG A 234 14.18 -12.44 6.02
CA ARG A 234 15.63 -12.29 5.93
C ARG A 234 16.05 -10.88 5.53
N ASN A 235 15.32 -10.19 4.63
CA ASN A 235 15.66 -8.83 4.20
C ASN A 235 14.97 -7.73 5.00
N GLY A 236 14.37 -8.09 6.13
CA GLY A 236 13.81 -7.11 7.06
C GLY A 236 12.41 -6.62 6.68
N ALA A 237 11.56 -7.50 6.15
CA ALA A 237 10.13 -7.21 6.04
C ALA A 237 9.56 -6.72 7.37
N THR A 238 8.53 -5.88 7.30
CA THR A 238 7.84 -5.39 8.49
C THR A 238 7.29 -6.54 9.32
N VAL A 239 7.47 -6.45 10.62
CA VAL A 239 7.03 -7.45 11.60
C VAL A 239 5.79 -6.92 12.30
N TYR A 240 4.75 -7.72 12.36
CA TYR A 240 3.44 -7.38 12.88
C TYR A 240 3.08 -8.24 14.10
N LYS A 241 2.20 -7.74 14.93
CA LYS A 241 1.32 -8.54 15.78
C LYS A 241 -0.07 -8.49 15.15
N LEU A 242 -0.34 -9.41 14.24
CA LEU A 242 -1.62 -9.46 13.56
C LEU A 242 -2.77 -9.65 14.57
N GLY A 243 -3.91 -9.00 14.33
CA GLY A 243 -5.04 -8.97 15.24
C GLY A 243 -4.95 -7.94 16.38
N SER A 244 -3.79 -7.31 16.61
CA SER A 244 -3.60 -6.32 17.69
C SER A 244 -4.31 -4.98 17.46
N HIS A 245 -4.86 -4.73 16.27
CA HIS A 245 -5.72 -3.58 16.02
C HIS A 245 -6.94 -3.54 16.95
N ARG A 246 -7.37 -4.70 17.47
CA ARG A 246 -8.46 -4.83 18.45
C ARG A 246 -8.03 -4.65 19.90
N ALA A 247 -6.72 -4.57 20.17
CA ALA A 247 -6.23 -4.37 21.52
C ALA A 247 -6.58 -2.97 22.03
N GLU A 248 -6.93 -2.85 23.30
CA GLU A 248 -7.27 -1.56 23.94
C GLU A 248 -6.03 -0.75 24.33
N THR A 249 -4.84 -1.35 24.26
CA THR A 249 -3.57 -0.76 24.70
C THR A 249 -2.57 -0.65 23.57
N ASN A 250 -1.53 0.15 23.76
CA ASN A 250 -0.33 0.13 22.94
C ASN A 250 0.57 -1.08 23.27
N PRO A 251 1.56 -1.42 22.39
CA PRO A 251 2.54 -2.44 22.71
C PRO A 251 3.20 -2.15 24.07
N PRO A 252 3.38 -3.17 24.92
CA PRO A 252 4.01 -3.02 26.22
C PRO A 252 5.40 -2.35 26.11
N PRO A 253 5.73 -1.37 26.96
CA PRO A 253 7.03 -0.67 26.91
C PRO A 253 8.24 -1.59 27.03
N GLU A 254 8.13 -2.66 27.81
CA GLU A 254 9.17 -3.67 28.02
C GLU A 254 9.55 -4.43 26.73
N TRP A 255 8.73 -4.37 25.69
CA TRP A 255 9.09 -4.92 24.37
C TRP A 255 10.09 -4.07 23.60
N ASN A 256 10.37 -2.87 24.08
CA ASN A 256 11.30 -1.92 23.46
C ASN A 256 12.46 -1.56 24.41
N PRO A 257 13.24 -2.50 24.95
CA PRO A 257 14.25 -2.23 25.97
C PRO A 257 15.32 -1.22 25.50
N ALA A 258 15.67 -1.19 24.22
CA ALA A 258 16.63 -0.24 23.68
C ALA A 258 16.20 1.23 23.75
N ARG A 259 14.89 1.50 23.89
CA ARG A 259 14.39 2.87 24.08
C ARG A 259 14.62 3.41 25.49
N HIS A 260 14.95 2.53 26.43
CA HIS A 260 15.20 2.85 27.83
C HIS A 260 16.68 2.80 28.21
N GLY A 261 17.61 2.95 27.23
CA GLY A 261 19.04 3.05 27.51
C GLY A 261 19.78 1.71 27.53
N ALA A 262 19.15 0.63 27.10
CA ALA A 262 19.84 -0.64 26.90
C ALA A 262 20.80 -0.57 25.69
N ASP A 263 21.89 -1.36 25.73
CA ASP A 263 22.87 -1.45 24.67
C ASP A 263 22.21 -1.74 23.30
N PRO A 264 22.39 -0.89 22.28
CA PRO A 264 21.87 -1.13 20.94
C PRO A 264 22.36 -2.42 20.28
N ALA A 265 23.49 -3.00 20.75
CA ALA A 265 24.02 -4.26 20.26
C ALA A 265 23.24 -5.48 20.80
N THR A 266 22.51 -5.32 21.90
CA THR A 266 21.53 -6.32 22.34
C THR A 266 20.27 -6.17 21.51
N ARG A 267 19.66 -7.29 21.09
CA ARG A 267 18.40 -7.25 20.34
C ARG A 267 17.44 -6.27 20.99
N PRO A 268 17.04 -5.18 20.30
CA PRO A 268 16.32 -4.07 20.92
C PRO A 268 14.85 -4.43 21.26
N TYR A 269 14.42 -5.65 20.96
CA TYR A 269 13.03 -6.06 21.14
C TYR A 269 12.93 -7.39 21.87
N SER A 270 12.09 -7.42 22.86
CA SER A 270 11.44 -8.62 23.37
C SER A 270 9.97 -8.58 22.91
N GLY A 271 9.24 -9.63 23.10
CA GLY A 271 7.81 -9.60 22.80
C GLY A 271 7.29 -10.97 22.40
N PRO A 272 5.99 -11.04 22.14
CA PRO A 272 5.32 -12.29 21.83
C PRO A 272 5.70 -12.80 20.45
N GLU A 273 5.12 -13.93 20.10
CA GLU A 273 5.04 -14.36 18.71
C GLU A 273 4.62 -13.21 17.81
N ALA A 274 5.37 -13.01 16.77
CA ALA A 274 5.14 -11.97 15.78
C ALA A 274 4.91 -12.61 14.42
N ASP A 275 4.34 -11.84 13.51
CA ASP A 275 4.04 -12.28 12.16
C ASP A 275 4.89 -11.47 11.17
N VAL A 276 5.51 -12.15 10.22
CA VAL A 276 6.21 -11.51 9.09
C VAL A 276 5.42 -11.82 7.84
N VAL A 277 4.90 -10.79 7.18
CA VAL A 277 4.24 -10.95 5.89
C VAL A 277 5.32 -10.94 4.81
N GLU A 278 5.56 -12.10 4.20
CA GLU A 278 6.42 -12.24 3.02
C GLU A 278 5.59 -12.13 1.76
N ALA A 279 6.00 -11.27 0.85
CA ALA A 279 5.28 -11.01 -0.39
C ALA A 279 6.24 -10.56 -1.50
N PRO A 280 5.98 -10.91 -2.77
CA PRO A 280 6.80 -10.46 -3.89
C PRO A 280 6.70 -8.96 -4.12
N ALA A 281 7.70 -8.39 -4.79
CA ALA A 281 7.68 -7.01 -5.26
C ALA A 281 6.39 -6.71 -6.05
N GLY A 282 5.85 -5.51 -5.90
CA GLY A 282 4.56 -5.12 -6.47
C GLY A 282 3.35 -5.46 -5.59
N SER A 283 3.55 -6.18 -4.47
CA SER A 283 2.47 -6.42 -3.51
C SER A 283 2.21 -5.18 -2.65
N ILE A 284 0.96 -5.06 -2.19
CA ILE A 284 0.52 -4.01 -1.29
C ILE A 284 -0.04 -4.65 -0.02
N VAL A 285 0.55 -4.35 1.13
CA VAL A 285 0.03 -4.76 2.43
C VAL A 285 -0.70 -3.57 3.06
N LEU A 286 -2.03 -3.72 3.24
CA LEU A 286 -2.86 -2.77 3.98
C LEU A 286 -3.03 -3.27 5.40
N TYR A 287 -2.96 -2.38 6.38
CA TYR A 287 -3.26 -2.71 7.77
C TYR A 287 -3.82 -1.51 8.53
N ASP A 288 -4.70 -1.80 9.47
CA ASP A 288 -5.24 -0.82 10.40
C ASP A 288 -4.09 -0.13 11.14
N ALA A 289 -4.09 1.18 11.20
CA ALA A 289 -3.00 1.96 11.82
C ALA A 289 -2.83 1.68 13.32
N ARG A 290 -3.80 1.01 13.96
CA ARG A 290 -3.72 0.54 15.36
C ARG A 290 -2.96 -0.78 15.50
N THR A 291 -2.65 -1.47 14.40
CA THR A 291 -1.89 -2.73 14.42
C THR A 291 -0.49 -2.50 14.96
N TRP A 292 -0.09 -3.28 15.95
CA TRP A 292 1.26 -3.24 16.49
C TRP A 292 2.24 -3.81 15.50
N HIS A 293 3.29 -3.06 15.22
CA HIS A 293 4.32 -3.47 14.28
C HIS A 293 5.67 -2.87 14.65
N ARG A 294 6.71 -3.36 14.03
CA ARG A 294 8.07 -2.89 14.14
C ARG A 294 8.84 -3.10 12.83
N ALA A 295 9.96 -2.44 12.69
CA ALA A 295 10.87 -2.73 11.60
C ALA A 295 11.49 -4.13 11.75
N GLY A 296 11.69 -4.80 10.62
CA GLY A 296 12.52 -5.99 10.54
C GLY A 296 14.01 -5.65 10.44
N PHE A 297 14.87 -6.67 10.58
CA PHE A 297 16.31 -6.55 10.40
C PHE A 297 16.70 -7.09 9.04
N ASN A 298 17.29 -6.25 8.20
CA ASN A 298 17.84 -6.69 6.93
C ASN A 298 19.18 -7.41 7.17
N GLN A 299 19.15 -8.74 7.08
CA GLN A 299 20.30 -9.63 7.27
C GLN A 299 20.96 -10.01 5.93
N THR A 300 20.52 -9.41 4.83
CA THR A 300 21.11 -9.61 3.50
C THR A 300 22.24 -8.61 3.26
N GLN A 301 22.90 -8.73 2.11
CA GLN A 301 23.91 -7.76 1.66
C GLN A 301 23.32 -6.66 0.76
N HIS A 302 22.03 -6.74 0.45
CA HIS A 302 21.31 -5.86 -0.47
C HIS A 302 20.35 -4.94 0.27
N LYS A 303 20.06 -3.78 -0.31
CA LYS A 303 19.01 -2.88 0.19
C LYS A 303 17.63 -3.47 -0.12
N ARG A 304 16.68 -3.31 0.76
CA ARG A 304 15.27 -3.69 0.54
C ARG A 304 14.42 -2.43 0.40
N GLY A 305 13.73 -2.29 -0.74
CA GLY A 305 12.84 -1.17 -1.04
C GLY A 305 11.47 -1.30 -0.41
N ALA A 306 10.92 -0.19 0.08
CA ALA A 306 9.52 -0.07 0.53
C ALA A 306 8.98 1.33 0.26
N MET A 307 7.67 1.44 0.08
CA MET A 307 6.98 2.72 0.14
C MET A 307 5.86 2.64 1.18
N LEU A 308 6.10 3.30 2.31
CA LEU A 308 5.18 3.36 3.44
C LEU A 308 4.32 4.61 3.32
N MET A 309 3.01 4.47 3.46
CA MET A 309 2.05 5.57 3.39
C MET A 309 0.98 5.41 4.46
N SER A 310 0.59 6.52 5.06
CA SER A 310 -0.53 6.60 5.99
C SER A 310 -1.68 7.33 5.30
N PHE A 311 -2.79 6.64 5.09
CA PHE A 311 -4.05 7.22 4.61
C PHE A 311 -4.91 7.52 5.81
N GLN A 312 -5.34 8.76 5.94
CA GLN A 312 -6.01 9.27 7.14
C GLN A 312 -7.34 9.93 6.76
N ALA A 313 -8.34 9.80 7.64
CA ALA A 313 -9.56 10.58 7.53
C ALA A 313 -9.27 12.08 7.66
N ALA A 314 -10.06 12.92 7.03
CA ALA A 314 -9.82 14.36 6.93
C ALA A 314 -9.70 15.07 8.27
N ASP A 315 -10.31 14.55 9.34
CA ASP A 315 -10.25 15.09 10.70
C ASP A 315 -8.99 14.71 11.49
N VAL A 316 -8.06 13.96 10.89
CA VAL A 316 -6.77 13.59 11.51
C VAL A 316 -5.70 14.56 11.04
N SER A 317 -4.99 15.20 11.94
CA SER A 317 -3.87 16.07 11.56
C SER A 317 -2.73 15.28 10.94
N PRO A 318 -2.23 15.69 9.76
CA PRO A 318 -1.13 15.00 9.11
C PRO A 318 0.17 15.17 9.89
N LYS A 319 1.02 14.15 9.84
CA LYS A 319 2.35 14.20 10.46
C LYS A 319 3.28 15.20 9.78
N ARG A 320 3.08 15.42 8.47
CA ARG A 320 3.82 16.38 7.66
C ARG A 320 2.91 16.95 6.59
N ASP A 321 3.03 18.25 6.33
CA ASP A 321 2.31 18.91 5.23
C ASP A 321 2.72 18.32 3.88
N THR A 322 1.74 17.89 3.09
CA THR A 322 1.96 17.30 1.77
C THR A 322 1.71 18.30 0.63
N ARG A 323 1.09 19.46 0.91
CA ARG A 323 0.76 20.49 -0.09
C ARG A 323 1.96 21.00 -0.88
N PRO A 324 3.16 21.23 -0.28
CA PRO A 324 4.34 21.63 -1.06
C PRO A 324 4.79 20.57 -2.06
N ALA A 325 4.62 19.28 -1.74
CA ALA A 325 4.93 18.20 -2.68
C ALA A 325 3.92 18.16 -3.82
N CYS A 326 2.64 18.43 -3.56
CA CYS A 326 1.59 18.54 -4.58
C CYS A 326 1.86 19.69 -5.56
N GLN A 327 2.19 20.88 -5.05
CA GLN A 327 2.51 22.04 -5.89
C GLN A 327 3.68 21.75 -6.85
N ARG A 328 4.76 21.17 -6.33
CA ARG A 328 5.92 20.78 -7.15
C ARG A 328 5.59 19.68 -8.16
N LEU A 329 4.68 18.75 -7.80
CA LEU A 329 4.23 17.73 -8.74
C LEU A 329 3.49 18.35 -9.93
N HIS A 330 2.58 19.28 -9.70
CA HIS A 330 1.84 19.96 -10.77
C HIS A 330 2.76 20.73 -11.75
N GLU A 331 3.91 21.20 -11.28
CA GLU A 331 4.94 21.86 -12.08
C GLU A 331 5.90 20.87 -12.77
N SER A 332 5.83 19.59 -12.41
CA SER A 332 6.71 18.54 -12.90
C SER A 332 6.16 17.89 -14.18
N PRO A 333 7.03 17.52 -15.14
CA PRO A 333 6.60 16.73 -16.31
C PRO A 333 5.98 15.37 -15.90
N VAL A 334 6.36 14.83 -14.76
CA VAL A 334 5.83 13.57 -14.22
C VAL A 334 4.30 13.62 -14.03
N TYR A 335 3.73 14.80 -13.73
CA TYR A 335 2.28 14.94 -13.59
C TYR A 335 1.53 14.65 -14.90
N GLN A 336 2.11 15.01 -16.03
CA GLN A 336 1.52 14.79 -17.36
C GLN A 336 1.61 13.32 -17.83
N GLU A 337 2.43 12.50 -17.17
CA GLU A 337 2.52 11.06 -17.43
C GLU A 337 1.41 10.27 -16.73
N LEU A 338 0.70 10.89 -15.79
CA LEU A 338 -0.43 10.30 -15.06
C LEU A 338 -1.72 10.48 -15.86
N ASP A 339 -2.61 9.48 -15.85
CA ASP A 339 -3.94 9.63 -16.42
C ASP A 339 -4.81 10.60 -15.58
N PRO A 340 -5.88 11.18 -16.16
CA PRO A 340 -6.72 12.17 -15.48
C PRO A 340 -7.30 11.68 -14.14
N ARG A 341 -7.65 10.40 -14.00
CA ARG A 341 -8.11 9.84 -12.72
C ARG A 341 -6.98 9.85 -11.68
N GLN A 342 -5.78 9.42 -12.06
CA GLN A 342 -4.61 9.43 -11.19
C GLN A 342 -4.23 10.85 -10.76
N GLN A 343 -4.32 11.82 -11.69
CA GLN A 343 -4.07 13.23 -11.39
C GLN A 343 -5.06 13.78 -10.35
N ARG A 344 -6.36 13.49 -10.49
CA ARG A 344 -7.38 13.87 -9.50
C ARG A 344 -7.10 13.25 -8.14
N GLU A 345 -6.94 11.92 -8.09
CA GLU A 345 -6.72 11.18 -6.86
C GLU A 345 -5.49 11.66 -6.08
N ILE A 346 -4.37 11.85 -6.76
CA ILE A 346 -3.14 12.27 -6.10
C ILE A 346 -3.23 13.72 -5.61
N THR A 347 -3.91 14.58 -6.36
CA THR A 347 -4.15 15.98 -5.96
C THR A 347 -4.99 16.02 -4.69
N GLU A 348 -6.11 15.28 -4.63
CA GLU A 348 -6.97 15.20 -3.46
C GLU A 348 -6.20 14.67 -2.24
N LEU A 349 -5.48 13.57 -2.39
CA LEU A 349 -4.72 12.94 -1.30
C LEU A 349 -3.59 13.82 -0.74
N LEU A 350 -3.00 14.70 -1.55
CA LEU A 350 -1.91 15.60 -1.14
C LEU A 350 -2.40 16.99 -0.71
N MET A 351 -3.63 17.40 -1.06
CA MET A 351 -4.18 18.72 -0.76
C MET A 351 -5.29 18.71 0.29
N SER A 352 -6.00 17.60 0.43
CA SER A 352 -7.10 17.44 1.42
C SER A 352 -6.56 17.31 2.84
N GLN A 353 -6.03 18.40 3.39
CA GLN A 353 -5.54 18.39 4.76
C GLN A 353 -6.37 19.36 5.60
N PRO A 354 -6.66 19.01 6.87
CA PRO A 354 -7.27 19.95 7.78
C PRO A 354 -6.35 21.16 7.95
N ASP A 355 -6.95 22.35 8.09
CA ASP A 355 -6.18 23.54 8.42
C ASP A 355 -5.39 23.27 9.69
N ALA A 356 -4.12 23.68 9.68
CA ALA A 356 -3.27 23.54 10.85
C ALA A 356 -3.92 24.35 11.99
N ALA A 357 -4.32 23.66 13.07
CA ALA A 357 -4.89 24.26 14.27
C ALA A 357 -3.84 25.06 15.03
#